data_4f6d341955dbd10a191bcbcae61710a7
#
_entry.id   4f6d341955dbd10a191bcbcae61710a7
#
_cell.length_a   1.000
_cell.length_b   1.000
_cell.length_c   1.000
_cell.angle_alpha   90.00
_cell.angle_beta   90.00
_cell.angle_gamma   90.00
#
_symmetry.space_group_name_H-M   'P 1'
#
loop_
_entity.id
_entity.type
_entity.pdbx_description
1 polymer ?
#
loop_
_entity_poly.entity_id
_entity_poly.type
_entity_poly.pdbx_seq_one_letter_code
_entity_poly.pdbx_strand_id
1 'polypeptide(L)'
;MKNVNGSAMKRTFGVCMLMATLLFGPVVAKADAVLDWNLIAVNTAIANGQNPFAQARSAAIVQLAVFEAVNAITGDYRPYLGNIVAPHGASADAAAIEAAYRVLSTYFPASASTLLTARANSMALIPDGQAKNDGIATGDAAALAMIALRASDGSSPAQFKIPGPAGPGEYQATPSCPIVNGIKVGTLFQWQNVTPFGIPGVSEFLLDPPPALWSYEYAKTYNEVKTVGSASANSTERPPDRANVVLF
;
A
#
# COMPACT_ATOMS: atom_id res chain seq x y z
N MET A 1 -12.40 -20.10 -75.31
CA MET A 1 -12.78 -19.49 -74.01
C MET A 1 -11.53 -19.35 -73.16
N LYS A 2 -11.16 -18.10 -72.83
CA LYS A 2 -9.88 -17.67 -72.23
C LYS A 2 -9.87 -17.95 -70.71
N ASN A 3 -8.85 -18.73 -70.23
CA ASN A 3 -8.55 -18.81 -68.80
C ASN A 3 -7.94 -17.50 -68.31
N VAL A 4 -8.65 -16.80 -67.45
CA VAL A 4 -8.16 -15.57 -66.79
C VAL A 4 -7.65 -15.92 -65.37
N ASN A 5 -6.34 -15.86 -65.28
CA ASN A 5 -5.51 -15.42 -64.16
C ASN A 5 -5.96 -15.69 -62.70
N GLY A 6 -5.72 -16.92 -62.23
CA GLY A 6 -5.68 -17.26 -60.79
C GLY A 6 -4.40 -16.81 -60.07
N SER A 7 -3.39 -16.25 -60.75
CA SER A 7 -2.10 -15.88 -60.15
C SER A 7 -2.06 -14.47 -59.56
N ALA A 8 -2.83 -13.53 -60.12
CA ALA A 8 -2.89 -12.14 -59.66
C ALA A 8 -3.62 -12.03 -58.31
N MET A 9 -4.68 -12.80 -58.12
CA MET A 9 -5.49 -12.78 -56.89
C MET A 9 -4.76 -13.37 -55.69
N LYS A 10 -3.89 -14.36 -55.88
CA LYS A 10 -3.05 -14.94 -54.81
C LYS A 10 -1.92 -14.01 -54.34
N ARG A 11 -1.38 -13.16 -55.25
CA ARG A 11 -0.34 -12.16 -54.89
C ARG A 11 -0.95 -10.96 -54.15
N THR A 12 -2.15 -10.52 -54.50
CA THR A 12 -2.83 -9.40 -53.83
C THR A 12 -3.26 -9.81 -52.40
N PHE A 13 -3.70 -11.06 -52.18
CA PHE A 13 -4.06 -11.56 -50.87
C PHE A 13 -2.83 -11.70 -49.93
N GLY A 14 -1.67 -12.13 -50.46
CA GLY A 14 -0.43 -12.23 -49.72
C GLY A 14 0.13 -10.86 -49.29
N VAL A 15 0.02 -9.85 -50.12
CA VAL A 15 0.49 -8.48 -49.80
C VAL A 15 -0.42 -7.81 -48.77
N CYS A 16 -1.76 -7.99 -48.87
CA CYS A 16 -2.69 -7.48 -47.86
C CYS A 16 -2.52 -8.15 -46.49
N MET A 17 -2.20 -9.45 -46.46
CA MET A 17 -1.96 -10.16 -45.19
C MET A 17 -0.60 -9.80 -44.55
N LEU A 18 0.40 -9.46 -45.35
CA LEU A 18 1.69 -8.96 -44.86
C LEU A 18 1.62 -7.51 -44.34
N MET A 19 0.77 -6.66 -44.98
CA MET A 19 0.53 -5.31 -44.48
C MET A 19 -0.33 -5.28 -43.22
N ALA A 20 -1.26 -6.21 -43.03
CA ALA A 20 -2.06 -6.29 -41.81
C ALA A 20 -1.24 -6.69 -40.57
N THR A 21 -0.20 -7.52 -40.74
CA THR A 21 0.71 -7.88 -39.65
C THR A 21 1.69 -6.79 -39.25
N LEU A 22 1.96 -5.81 -40.12
CA LEU A 22 2.80 -4.65 -39.81
C LEU A 22 2.06 -3.55 -39.01
N LEU A 23 0.73 -3.59 -38.95
CA LEU A 23 -0.09 -2.66 -38.17
C LEU A 23 -0.26 -3.09 -36.70
N PHE A 24 -0.01 -4.35 -36.38
CA PHE A 24 0.11 -4.87 -35.01
C PHE A 24 1.60 -4.94 -34.63
N GLY A 25 2.24 -3.80 -34.49
CA GLY A 25 3.52 -3.74 -33.81
C GLY A 25 3.37 -4.38 -32.41
N PRO A 26 4.42 -4.98 -31.84
CA PRO A 26 4.36 -5.50 -30.48
C PRO A 26 3.87 -4.34 -29.61
N VAL A 27 2.70 -4.51 -28.99
CA VAL A 27 2.30 -3.64 -27.87
C VAL A 27 3.32 -3.97 -26.79
N VAL A 28 4.40 -3.20 -26.73
CA VAL A 28 5.32 -3.24 -25.60
C VAL A 28 4.46 -2.84 -24.41
N ALA A 29 4.17 -3.80 -23.54
CA ALA A 29 3.52 -3.49 -22.28
C ALA A 29 4.40 -2.45 -21.58
N LYS A 30 3.93 -1.19 -21.55
CA LYS A 30 4.60 -0.13 -20.82
C LYS A 30 4.50 -0.52 -19.35
N ALA A 31 5.64 -0.55 -18.67
CA ALA A 31 5.64 -0.74 -17.22
C ALA A 31 4.70 0.29 -16.60
N ASP A 32 3.80 -0.16 -15.74
CA ASP A 32 2.87 0.71 -15.03
C ASP A 32 3.64 1.42 -13.91
N ALA A 33 3.84 2.72 -14.06
CA ALA A 33 4.57 3.52 -13.10
C ALA A 33 4.01 3.40 -11.68
N VAL A 34 2.70 3.22 -11.53
CA VAL A 34 2.04 3.06 -10.23
C VAL A 34 2.44 1.73 -9.59
N LEU A 35 2.42 0.63 -10.35
CA LEU A 35 2.81 -0.70 -9.85
C LEU A 35 4.30 -0.77 -9.51
N ASP A 36 5.16 -0.21 -10.36
CA ASP A 36 6.61 -0.18 -10.11
C ASP A 36 6.93 0.59 -8.84
N TRP A 37 6.34 1.76 -8.67
CA TRP A 37 6.57 2.59 -7.48
C TRP A 37 5.89 2.07 -6.22
N ASN A 38 4.81 1.30 -6.35
CA ASN A 38 4.26 0.54 -5.23
C ASN A 38 5.26 -0.51 -4.71
N LEU A 39 5.89 -1.26 -5.63
CA LEU A 39 6.92 -2.23 -5.26
C LEU A 39 8.15 -1.55 -4.62
N ILE A 40 8.60 -0.42 -5.17
CA ILE A 40 9.68 0.38 -4.59
C ILE A 40 9.31 0.84 -3.18
N ALA A 41 8.07 1.30 -2.96
CA ALA A 41 7.60 1.75 -1.65
C ALA A 41 7.64 0.63 -0.60
N VAL A 42 7.09 -0.54 -0.93
CA VAL A 42 7.10 -1.72 -0.04
C VAL A 42 8.53 -2.14 0.29
N ASN A 43 9.38 -2.29 -0.72
CA ASN A 43 10.78 -2.69 -0.54
C ASN A 43 11.57 -1.66 0.29
N THR A 44 11.31 -0.36 0.09
CA THR A 44 11.96 0.70 0.87
C THR A 44 11.55 0.63 2.34
N ALA A 45 10.27 0.45 2.63
CA ALA A 45 9.79 0.32 4.00
C ALA A 45 10.37 -0.91 4.72
N ILE A 46 10.44 -2.05 4.05
CA ILE A 46 11.05 -3.29 4.56
C ILE A 46 12.54 -3.09 4.83
N ALA A 47 13.29 -2.54 3.86
CA ALA A 47 14.73 -2.31 3.97
C ALA A 47 15.09 -1.35 5.11
N ASN A 48 14.19 -0.43 5.48
CA ASN A 48 14.35 0.48 6.61
C ASN A 48 13.82 -0.09 7.94
N GLY A 49 13.50 -1.39 8.01
CA GLY A 49 13.11 -2.06 9.25
C GLY A 49 11.77 -1.59 9.83
N GLN A 50 10.88 -1.07 9.00
CA GLN A 50 9.57 -0.62 9.46
C GLN A 50 8.74 -1.80 9.99
N ASN A 51 8.08 -1.62 11.12
CA ASN A 51 7.11 -2.59 11.61
C ASN A 51 5.86 -2.63 10.70
N PRO A 52 5.02 -3.68 10.73
CA PRO A 52 3.88 -3.84 9.81
C PRO A 52 2.90 -2.65 9.80
N PHE A 53 2.65 -2.02 10.94
CA PHE A 53 1.77 -0.83 11.01
C PHE A 53 2.39 0.37 10.28
N ALA A 54 3.68 0.61 10.48
CA ALA A 54 4.40 1.68 9.81
C ALA A 54 4.53 1.42 8.31
N GLN A 55 4.71 0.15 7.88
CA GLN A 55 4.68 -0.24 6.47
C GLN A 55 3.32 0.08 5.83
N ALA A 56 2.22 -0.34 6.46
CA ALA A 56 0.87 -0.06 5.97
C ALA A 56 0.60 1.45 5.87
N ARG A 57 1.01 2.22 6.89
CA ARG A 57 0.86 3.67 6.89
C ARG A 57 1.65 4.34 5.77
N SER A 58 2.93 4.00 5.61
CA SER A 58 3.77 4.60 4.57
C SER A 58 3.28 4.24 3.17
N ALA A 59 2.86 3.00 2.95
CA ALA A 59 2.26 2.57 1.69
C ALA A 59 0.96 3.36 1.39
N ALA A 60 0.09 3.54 2.37
CA ALA A 60 -1.14 4.31 2.21
C ALA A 60 -0.85 5.78 1.85
N ILE A 61 0.13 6.42 2.48
CA ILE A 61 0.53 7.79 2.18
C ILE A 61 1.07 7.92 0.75
N VAL A 62 1.93 6.98 0.32
CA VAL A 62 2.45 6.95 -1.05
C VAL A 62 1.32 6.79 -2.05
N GLN A 63 0.44 5.80 -1.85
CA GLN A 63 -0.65 5.51 -2.80
C GLN A 63 -1.67 6.65 -2.89
N LEU A 64 -1.99 7.31 -1.79
CA LEU A 64 -2.89 8.45 -1.80
C LEU A 64 -2.25 9.69 -2.45
N ALA A 65 -0.95 9.91 -2.27
CA ALA A 65 -0.24 10.98 -2.98
C ALA A 65 -0.20 10.72 -4.49
N VAL A 66 0.06 9.48 -4.91
CA VAL A 66 0.00 9.05 -6.31
C VAL A 66 -1.41 9.21 -6.87
N PHE A 67 -2.43 8.76 -6.12
CA PHE A 67 -3.83 8.91 -6.52
C PHE A 67 -4.20 10.38 -6.74
N GLU A 68 -3.89 11.27 -5.79
CA GLU A 68 -4.16 12.70 -5.94
C GLU A 68 -3.47 13.32 -7.15
N ALA A 69 -2.19 12.97 -7.37
CA ALA A 69 -1.42 13.48 -8.49
C ALA A 69 -1.99 13.04 -9.84
N VAL A 70 -2.31 11.76 -9.99
CA VAL A 70 -2.90 11.22 -11.23
C VAL A 70 -4.31 11.73 -11.43
N ASN A 71 -5.15 11.68 -10.40
CA ASN A 71 -6.55 12.11 -10.49
C ASN A 71 -6.71 13.62 -10.76
N ALA A 72 -5.76 14.45 -10.30
CA ALA A 72 -5.75 15.87 -10.66
C ALA A 72 -5.58 16.11 -12.19
N ILE A 73 -4.95 15.14 -12.88
CA ILE A 73 -4.73 15.20 -14.34
C ILE A 73 -5.88 14.53 -15.09
N THR A 74 -6.33 13.35 -14.65
CA THR A 74 -7.34 12.54 -15.35
C THR A 74 -8.78 12.95 -15.02
N GLY A 75 -9.05 13.38 -13.79
CA GLY A 75 -10.38 13.80 -13.34
C GLY A 75 -11.40 12.67 -13.18
N ASP A 76 -10.95 11.41 -13.14
CA ASP A 76 -11.84 10.24 -13.20
C ASP A 76 -12.58 9.96 -11.88
N TYR A 77 -12.04 10.42 -10.75
CA TYR A 77 -12.55 10.09 -9.42
C TYR A 77 -12.71 11.32 -8.52
N ARG A 78 -13.48 11.18 -7.46
CA ARG A 78 -13.56 12.19 -6.41
C ARG A 78 -12.20 12.31 -5.71
N PRO A 79 -11.59 13.52 -5.65
CA PRO A 79 -10.32 13.72 -4.98
C PRO A 79 -10.37 13.38 -3.50
N TYR A 80 -9.29 12.90 -2.95
CA TYR A 80 -9.12 12.67 -1.51
C TYR A 80 -8.80 14.00 -0.77
N LEU A 81 -7.87 14.79 -1.31
CA LEU A 81 -7.50 16.12 -0.77
C LEU A 81 -8.36 17.24 -1.37
N GLY A 82 -8.65 17.18 -2.66
CA GLY A 82 -9.53 18.11 -3.36
C GLY A 82 -8.94 19.48 -3.71
N ASN A 83 -7.65 19.69 -3.52
CA ASN A 83 -6.99 21.00 -3.73
C ASN A 83 -5.80 20.94 -4.69
N ILE A 84 -5.55 19.81 -5.34
CA ILE A 84 -4.47 19.67 -6.32
C ILE A 84 -5.00 20.03 -7.70
N VAL A 85 -4.33 20.96 -8.38
CA VAL A 85 -4.68 21.40 -9.73
C VAL A 85 -3.52 21.06 -10.67
N ALA A 86 -3.81 20.39 -11.76
CA ALA A 86 -2.85 20.04 -12.79
C ALA A 86 -3.07 20.88 -14.07
N PRO A 87 -2.00 21.32 -14.75
CA PRO A 87 -2.11 21.88 -16.10
C PRO A 87 -2.67 20.84 -17.07
N HIS A 88 -3.43 21.32 -18.06
CA HIS A 88 -3.96 20.46 -19.11
C HIS A 88 -2.84 19.78 -19.91
N GLY A 89 -2.92 18.47 -20.10
CA GLY A 89 -1.92 17.70 -20.82
C GLY A 89 -0.67 17.33 -20.02
N ALA A 90 -0.65 17.54 -18.69
CA ALA A 90 0.39 17.06 -17.81
C ALA A 90 0.51 15.52 -17.88
N SER A 91 1.73 14.99 -17.71
CA SER A 91 2.00 13.55 -17.73
C SER A 91 1.59 12.89 -16.41
N ALA A 92 0.58 12.03 -16.45
CA ALA A 92 0.13 11.25 -15.31
C ALA A 92 1.23 10.30 -14.77
N ASP A 93 2.02 9.68 -15.68
CA ASP A 93 3.14 8.83 -15.28
C ASP A 93 4.21 9.63 -14.52
N ALA A 94 4.58 10.83 -15.02
CA ALA A 94 5.55 11.68 -14.33
C ALA A 94 5.03 12.14 -12.97
N ALA A 95 3.74 12.44 -12.87
CA ALA A 95 3.10 12.82 -11.62
C ALA A 95 3.10 11.66 -10.60
N ALA A 96 2.79 10.45 -11.04
CA ALA A 96 2.83 9.25 -10.19
C ALA A 96 4.24 8.98 -9.64
N ILE A 97 5.26 9.02 -10.51
CA ILE A 97 6.66 8.80 -10.15
C ILE A 97 7.12 9.85 -9.12
N GLU A 98 6.85 11.13 -9.40
CA GLU A 98 7.29 12.21 -8.52
C GLU A 98 6.59 12.17 -7.16
N ALA A 99 5.28 11.92 -7.15
CA ALA A 99 4.51 11.82 -5.92
C ALA A 99 5.07 10.70 -5.01
N ALA A 100 5.27 9.52 -5.55
CA ALA A 100 5.84 8.39 -4.80
C ALA A 100 7.27 8.70 -4.32
N TYR A 101 8.14 9.20 -5.22
CA TYR A 101 9.51 9.57 -4.88
C TYR A 101 9.58 10.59 -3.75
N ARG A 102 8.80 11.66 -3.82
CA ARG A 102 8.81 12.74 -2.82
C ARG A 102 8.37 12.24 -1.44
N VAL A 103 7.31 11.45 -1.36
CA VAL A 103 6.88 10.84 -0.09
C VAL A 103 7.97 9.95 0.47
N LEU A 104 8.51 9.02 -0.34
CA LEU A 104 9.51 8.05 0.11
C LEU A 104 10.81 8.72 0.53
N SER A 105 11.31 9.71 -0.22
CA SER A 105 12.54 10.42 0.11
C SER A 105 12.40 11.25 1.39
N THR A 106 11.19 11.72 1.70
CA THR A 106 10.89 12.44 2.94
C THR A 106 10.86 11.52 4.16
N TYR A 107 10.22 10.36 4.05
CA TYR A 107 10.10 9.43 5.18
C TYR A 107 11.31 8.50 5.34
N PHE A 108 12.08 8.28 4.29
CA PHE A 108 13.23 7.36 4.26
C PHE A 108 14.50 8.05 3.74
N PRO A 109 15.03 9.07 4.42
CA PRO A 109 16.20 9.83 3.95
C PRO A 109 17.46 8.94 3.79
N ALA A 110 17.57 7.85 4.55
CA ALA A 110 18.65 6.88 4.41
C ALA A 110 18.63 6.16 3.04
N SER A 111 17.49 6.09 2.37
CA SER A 111 17.32 5.49 1.04
C SER A 111 17.38 6.52 -0.10
N ALA A 112 17.71 7.79 0.18
CA ALA A 112 17.59 8.90 -0.78
C ALA A 112 18.34 8.66 -2.10
N SER A 113 19.57 8.12 -2.06
CA SER A 113 20.36 7.85 -3.27
C SER A 113 19.74 6.76 -4.15
N THR A 114 19.25 5.69 -3.55
CA THR A 114 18.56 4.59 -4.26
C THR A 114 17.26 5.09 -4.88
N LEU A 115 16.48 5.86 -4.13
CA LEU A 115 15.23 6.44 -4.61
C LEU A 115 15.45 7.45 -5.74
N LEU A 116 16.51 8.27 -5.65
CA LEU A 116 16.88 9.21 -6.72
C LEU A 116 17.23 8.48 -8.01
N THR A 117 17.99 7.38 -7.92
CA THR A 117 18.34 6.54 -9.06
C THR A 117 17.10 5.91 -9.68
N ALA A 118 16.21 5.35 -8.87
CA ALA A 118 14.94 4.78 -9.34
C ALA A 118 14.08 5.84 -10.06
N ARG A 119 13.97 7.05 -9.48
CA ARG A 119 13.27 8.17 -10.09
C ARG A 119 13.87 8.53 -11.46
N ALA A 120 15.19 8.66 -11.55
CA ALA A 120 15.88 9.01 -12.79
C ALA A 120 15.60 7.95 -13.88
N ASN A 121 15.68 6.67 -13.54
CA ASN A 121 15.40 5.57 -14.47
C ASN A 121 13.95 5.57 -14.96
N SER A 122 12.99 5.75 -14.06
CA SER A 122 11.57 5.82 -14.43
C SER A 122 11.26 7.06 -15.28
N MET A 123 11.81 8.22 -14.92
CA MET A 123 11.63 9.47 -15.67
C MET A 123 12.27 9.45 -17.05
N ALA A 124 13.33 8.67 -17.27
CA ALA A 124 13.97 8.53 -18.57
C ALA A 124 13.06 7.83 -19.61
N LEU A 125 12.03 7.11 -19.17
CA LEU A 125 11.05 6.47 -20.05
C LEU A 125 9.97 7.43 -20.56
N ILE A 126 9.91 8.65 -20.02
CA ILE A 126 8.91 9.67 -20.36
C ILE A 126 9.61 10.71 -21.25
N PRO A 127 9.06 11.02 -22.43
CA PRO A 127 9.61 12.05 -23.30
C PRO A 127 9.78 13.40 -22.59
N ASP A 128 10.89 14.07 -22.82
CA ASP A 128 11.13 15.40 -22.28
C ASP A 128 10.17 16.42 -22.91
N GLY A 129 9.77 17.41 -22.12
CA GLY A 129 8.87 18.46 -22.54
C GLY A 129 7.99 19.00 -21.42
N GLN A 130 7.09 19.93 -21.79
CA GLN A 130 6.23 20.63 -20.83
C GLN A 130 5.32 19.65 -20.09
N ALA A 131 4.76 18.64 -20.77
CA ALA A 131 3.88 17.64 -20.15
C ALA A 131 4.57 16.89 -18.98
N LYS A 132 5.84 16.51 -19.17
CA LYS A 132 6.65 15.87 -18.12
C LYS A 132 6.90 16.82 -16.95
N ASN A 133 7.27 18.06 -17.22
CA ASN A 133 7.54 19.06 -16.19
C ASN A 133 6.28 19.40 -15.38
N ASP A 134 5.14 19.53 -16.04
CA ASP A 134 3.84 19.76 -15.40
C ASP A 134 3.40 18.55 -14.56
N GLY A 135 3.67 17.34 -15.04
CA GLY A 135 3.46 16.12 -14.27
C GLY A 135 4.31 16.07 -13.00
N ILE A 136 5.61 16.37 -13.10
CA ILE A 136 6.51 16.45 -11.95
C ILE A 136 6.00 17.49 -10.93
N ALA A 137 5.64 18.70 -11.38
CA ALA A 137 5.13 19.73 -10.49
C ALA A 137 3.83 19.30 -9.77
N THR A 138 2.92 18.65 -10.50
CA THR A 138 1.67 18.12 -9.94
C THR A 138 1.92 17.02 -8.92
N GLY A 139 2.83 16.09 -9.21
CA GLY A 139 3.23 15.02 -8.30
C GLY A 139 3.85 15.54 -7.01
N ASP A 140 4.76 16.51 -7.12
CA ASP A 140 5.38 17.15 -5.97
C ASP A 140 4.36 17.86 -5.07
N ALA A 141 3.43 18.60 -5.67
CA ALA A 141 2.37 19.29 -4.94
C ALA A 141 1.45 18.32 -4.18
N ALA A 142 1.04 17.23 -4.82
CA ALA A 142 0.21 16.19 -4.21
C ALA A 142 0.94 15.50 -3.04
N ALA A 143 2.22 15.18 -3.22
CA ALA A 143 3.04 14.57 -2.18
C ALA A 143 3.20 15.49 -0.96
N LEU A 144 3.55 16.76 -1.18
CA LEU A 144 3.69 17.73 -0.10
C LEU A 144 2.40 17.95 0.67
N ALA A 145 1.26 18.02 -0.01
CA ALA A 145 -0.04 18.14 0.62
C ALA A 145 -0.38 16.91 1.47
N MET A 146 -0.10 15.70 0.97
CA MET A 146 -0.32 14.46 1.71
C MET A 146 0.62 14.33 2.91
N ILE A 147 1.90 14.69 2.78
CA ILE A 147 2.87 14.72 3.89
C ILE A 147 2.39 15.69 4.97
N ALA A 148 1.95 16.88 4.59
CA ALA A 148 1.43 17.88 5.52
C ALA A 148 0.18 17.39 6.27
N LEU A 149 -0.77 16.76 5.56
CA LEU A 149 -1.97 16.17 6.15
C LEU A 149 -1.63 15.11 7.21
N ARG A 150 -0.56 14.36 6.99
CA ARG A 150 -0.17 13.23 7.85
C ARG A 150 0.93 13.55 8.87
N ALA A 151 1.39 14.80 8.93
CA ALA A 151 2.49 15.22 9.81
C ALA A 151 2.20 15.00 11.31
N SER A 152 0.94 15.16 11.71
CA SER A 152 0.50 15.04 13.12
C SER A 152 -0.65 14.03 13.26
N ASP A 153 -0.57 12.90 12.58
CA ASP A 153 -1.65 11.92 12.51
C ASP A 153 -1.73 10.95 13.70
N GLY A 154 -0.90 11.13 14.73
CA GLY A 154 -0.89 10.29 15.92
C GLY A 154 0.06 9.08 15.85
N SER A 155 0.76 8.86 14.72
CA SER A 155 1.72 7.75 14.58
C SER A 155 3.01 7.94 15.40
N SER A 156 3.26 9.15 15.89
CA SER A 156 4.43 9.54 16.69
C SER A 156 3.99 10.53 17.77
N PRO A 157 4.66 10.58 18.95
CA PRO A 157 5.74 9.70 19.39
C PRO A 157 5.26 8.29 19.78
N ALA A 158 6.20 7.34 19.91
CA ALA A 158 5.90 5.99 20.39
C ALA A 158 5.28 6.01 21.79
N GLN A 159 4.22 5.24 21.99
CA GLN A 159 3.58 5.05 23.29
C GLN A 159 3.65 3.60 23.72
N PHE A 160 3.64 3.41 25.03
CA PHE A 160 3.77 2.10 25.67
C PHE A 160 2.59 1.83 26.59
N LYS A 161 2.11 0.59 26.61
CA LYS A 161 1.13 0.14 27.58
C LYS A 161 1.86 -0.48 28.78
N ILE A 162 1.73 0.16 29.94
CA ILE A 162 2.22 -0.38 31.22
C ILE A 162 1.24 -1.45 31.66
N PRO A 163 1.72 -2.65 32.14
CA PRO A 163 0.85 -3.66 32.74
C PRO A 163 0.12 -3.11 33.96
N GLY A 164 -1.14 -3.52 34.12
CA GLY A 164 -1.90 -3.31 35.34
C GLY A 164 -1.56 -4.31 36.44
N PRO A 165 -2.26 -4.26 37.58
CA PRO A 165 -2.21 -5.31 38.59
C PRO A 165 -2.56 -6.67 37.97
N ALA A 166 -1.95 -7.75 38.46
CA ALA A 166 -2.27 -9.08 37.96
C ALA A 166 -3.73 -9.44 38.27
N GLY A 167 -4.53 -9.75 37.25
CA GLY A 167 -5.94 -10.10 37.42
C GLY A 167 -6.65 -10.38 36.10
N PRO A 168 -7.82 -10.99 36.14
CA PRO A 168 -8.66 -11.21 34.96
C PRO A 168 -9.03 -9.88 34.27
N GLY A 169 -8.87 -9.83 32.93
CA GLY A 169 -9.18 -8.61 32.14
C GLY A 169 -8.07 -7.56 32.13
N GLU A 170 -7.02 -7.70 32.94
CA GLU A 170 -5.90 -6.78 32.99
C GLU A 170 -4.80 -7.18 32.01
N TYR A 171 -4.30 -6.18 31.25
CA TYR A 171 -3.18 -6.41 30.34
C TYR A 171 -1.93 -6.82 31.09
N GLN A 172 -1.31 -7.89 30.65
CA GLN A 172 0.00 -8.34 31.11
C GLN A 172 0.99 -8.42 29.94
N ALA A 173 2.21 -7.93 30.16
CA ALA A 173 3.26 -8.00 29.15
C ALA A 173 3.75 -9.44 28.95
N THR A 174 3.85 -9.88 27.69
CA THR A 174 4.40 -11.21 27.35
C THR A 174 5.92 -11.27 27.58
N PRO A 175 6.52 -12.47 27.65
CA PRO A 175 7.97 -12.61 27.85
C PRO A 175 8.84 -11.86 26.83
N SER A 176 8.38 -11.74 25.59
CA SER A 176 9.07 -11.06 24.48
C SER A 176 8.91 -9.53 24.46
N CYS A 177 8.08 -8.97 25.33
CA CYS A 177 7.91 -7.52 25.42
C CYS A 177 9.20 -6.83 25.85
N PRO A 178 9.54 -5.66 25.27
CA PRO A 178 10.73 -4.92 25.65
C PRO A 178 10.62 -4.35 27.07
N ILE A 179 11.77 -4.07 27.65
CA ILE A 179 11.88 -3.39 28.94
C ILE A 179 12.15 -1.91 28.68
N VAL A 180 11.27 -1.04 29.19
CA VAL A 180 11.41 0.41 29.16
C VAL A 180 11.39 0.90 30.61
N ASN A 181 12.42 1.63 31.01
CA ASN A 181 12.58 2.12 32.40
C ASN A 181 12.43 1.00 33.47
N GLY A 182 12.97 -0.19 33.20
CA GLY A 182 12.91 -1.33 34.12
C GLY A 182 11.58 -2.10 34.13
N ILE A 183 10.60 -1.72 33.34
CA ILE A 183 9.27 -2.36 33.28
C ILE A 183 9.07 -2.98 31.88
N LYS A 184 8.57 -4.22 31.82
CA LYS A 184 8.10 -4.80 30.56
C LYS A 184 6.81 -4.13 30.13
N VAL A 185 6.76 -3.65 28.87
CA VAL A 185 5.64 -2.85 28.37
C VAL A 185 5.13 -3.35 27.02
N GLY A 186 3.85 -3.16 26.75
CA GLY A 186 3.31 -3.30 25.40
C GLY A 186 3.81 -2.16 24.51
N THR A 187 4.14 -2.47 23.27
CA THR A 187 4.61 -1.50 22.27
C THR A 187 3.52 -1.08 21.29
N LEU A 188 3.81 -0.03 20.52
CA LEU A 188 2.96 0.43 19.43
C LEU A 188 1.57 0.93 19.88
N PHE A 189 1.46 1.34 21.14
CA PHE A 189 0.18 1.72 21.74
C PHE A 189 -0.41 3.00 21.11
N GLN A 190 0.42 3.86 20.52
CA GLN A 190 -0.02 5.05 19.78
C GLN A 190 -0.88 4.75 18.57
N TRP A 191 -0.78 3.54 17.98
CA TRP A 191 -1.49 3.21 16.75
C TRP A 191 -3.01 3.22 16.88
N GLN A 192 -3.55 3.06 18.08
CA GLN A 192 -4.99 3.22 18.34
C GLN A 192 -5.49 4.66 18.09
N ASN A 193 -4.59 5.64 18.13
CA ASN A 193 -4.89 7.07 17.97
C ASN A 193 -4.51 7.60 16.59
N VAL A 194 -4.00 6.75 15.69
CA VAL A 194 -3.65 7.18 14.34
C VAL A 194 -4.92 7.54 13.58
N THR A 195 -4.95 8.75 13.03
CA THR A 195 -6.05 9.21 12.18
C THR A 195 -6.28 8.23 11.03
N PRO A 196 -7.47 7.67 10.86
CA PRO A 196 -7.75 6.73 9.78
C PRO A 196 -7.55 7.31 8.39
N PHE A 197 -7.42 6.43 7.40
CA PHE A 197 -7.41 6.79 5.99
C PHE A 197 -8.80 6.52 5.37
N GLY A 198 -9.37 7.51 4.70
CA GLY A 198 -10.60 7.35 3.91
C GLY A 198 -11.91 7.20 4.69
N ILE A 199 -11.85 7.17 6.02
CA ILE A 199 -13.04 7.16 6.90
C ILE A 199 -12.95 8.29 7.93
N PRO A 200 -14.10 8.86 8.36
CA PRO A 200 -14.10 9.99 9.31
C PRO A 200 -13.66 9.59 10.71
N GLY A 201 -13.81 8.33 11.09
CA GLY A 201 -13.44 7.80 12.39
C GLY A 201 -13.70 6.30 12.47
N VAL A 202 -13.27 5.68 13.57
CA VAL A 202 -13.41 4.22 13.79
C VAL A 202 -14.68 3.85 14.57
N SER A 203 -15.35 4.80 15.20
CA SER A 203 -16.48 4.55 16.11
C SER A 203 -17.64 3.79 15.47
N GLU A 204 -17.89 4.03 14.17
CA GLU A 204 -18.96 3.36 13.42
C GLU A 204 -18.65 1.88 13.12
N PHE A 205 -17.38 1.47 13.28
CA PHE A 205 -16.90 0.12 12.98
C PHE A 205 -16.52 -0.66 14.23
N LEU A 206 -16.70 -0.08 15.40
CA LEU A 206 -16.44 -0.79 16.66
C LEU A 206 -17.51 -1.86 16.87
N LEU A 207 -17.04 -3.05 17.20
CA LEU A 207 -17.90 -4.14 17.64
C LEU A 207 -18.43 -3.87 19.06
N ASP A 208 -19.46 -4.61 19.44
CA ASP A 208 -19.88 -4.66 20.83
C ASP A 208 -18.69 -5.01 21.74
N PRO A 209 -18.68 -4.51 22.98
CA PRO A 209 -17.60 -4.82 23.92
C PRO A 209 -17.53 -6.32 24.20
N PRO A 210 -16.36 -6.84 24.61
CA PRO A 210 -16.22 -8.24 25.00
C PRO A 210 -17.24 -8.62 26.08
N PRO A 211 -17.70 -9.90 26.13
CA PRO A 211 -18.60 -10.37 27.18
C PRO A 211 -18.02 -10.09 28.57
N ALA A 212 -18.87 -9.73 29.51
CA ALA A 212 -18.44 -9.51 30.90
C ALA A 212 -17.78 -10.77 31.47
N LEU A 213 -16.71 -10.62 32.26
CA LEU A 213 -15.90 -11.72 32.79
C LEU A 213 -16.69 -12.77 33.58
N TRP A 214 -17.85 -12.36 34.13
CA TRP A 214 -18.73 -13.24 34.90
C TRP A 214 -19.93 -13.78 34.10
N SER A 215 -19.96 -13.52 32.79
CA SER A 215 -21.08 -13.99 31.94
C SER A 215 -20.87 -15.44 31.48
N TYR A 216 -22.01 -16.06 31.12
CA TYR A 216 -22.00 -17.40 30.53
C TYR A 216 -21.25 -17.39 29.17
N GLU A 217 -21.44 -16.36 28.38
CA GLU A 217 -20.77 -16.19 27.07
C GLU A 217 -19.25 -16.16 27.24
N TYR A 218 -18.74 -15.40 28.22
CA TYR A 218 -17.31 -15.39 28.52
C TYR A 218 -16.80 -16.77 28.90
N ALA A 219 -17.49 -17.46 29.83
CA ALA A 219 -17.10 -18.79 30.27
C ALA A 219 -17.11 -19.81 29.11
N LYS A 220 -18.10 -19.72 28.22
CA LYS A 220 -18.21 -20.57 27.05
C LYS A 220 -17.04 -20.35 26.07
N THR A 221 -16.78 -19.11 25.70
CA THR A 221 -15.67 -18.78 24.76
C THR A 221 -14.30 -19.06 25.37
N TYR A 222 -14.12 -18.78 26.66
CA TYR A 222 -12.89 -19.13 27.39
C TYR A 222 -12.61 -20.63 27.34
N ASN A 223 -13.62 -21.46 27.63
CA ASN A 223 -13.45 -22.92 27.59
C ASN A 223 -13.21 -23.44 26.17
N GLU A 224 -13.84 -22.85 25.17
CA GLU A 224 -13.56 -23.16 23.75
C GLU A 224 -12.09 -22.88 23.42
N VAL A 225 -11.58 -21.68 23.71
CA VAL A 225 -10.18 -21.31 23.47
C VAL A 225 -9.24 -22.21 24.25
N LYS A 226 -9.54 -22.54 25.51
CA LYS A 226 -8.77 -23.47 26.34
C LYS A 226 -8.69 -24.85 25.70
N THR A 227 -9.77 -25.34 25.13
CA THR A 227 -9.88 -26.69 24.55
C THR A 227 -9.18 -26.77 23.19
N VAL A 228 -9.48 -25.83 22.28
CA VAL A 228 -8.97 -25.88 20.88
C VAL A 228 -7.70 -25.07 20.66
N GLY A 229 -7.38 -24.12 21.51
CA GLY A 229 -6.27 -23.18 21.38
C GLY A 229 -4.91 -23.71 21.84
N SER A 230 -4.80 -24.99 22.14
CA SER A 230 -3.54 -25.60 22.57
C SER A 230 -2.44 -25.47 21.52
N ALA A 231 -1.22 -25.11 21.94
CA ALA A 231 -0.03 -25.14 21.09
C ALA A 231 0.47 -26.56 20.78
N SER A 232 -0.08 -27.59 21.46
CA SER A 232 0.31 -28.99 21.26
C SER A 232 -0.04 -29.45 19.86
N ALA A 233 0.93 -30.01 19.14
CA ALA A 233 0.72 -30.64 17.84
C ALA A 233 -0.23 -31.87 17.92
N ASN A 234 -0.38 -32.45 19.11
CA ASN A 234 -1.18 -33.65 19.36
C ASN A 234 -2.53 -33.34 20.01
N SER A 235 -3.06 -32.14 19.82
CA SER A 235 -4.39 -31.79 20.32
C SER A 235 -5.45 -32.67 19.63
N THR A 236 -6.21 -33.43 20.41
CA THR A 236 -7.31 -34.27 19.91
C THR A 236 -8.54 -33.45 19.54
N GLU A 237 -8.65 -32.24 20.12
CA GLU A 237 -9.78 -31.34 19.94
C GLU A 237 -9.65 -30.41 18.74
N ARG A 238 -8.44 -30.30 18.20
CA ARG A 238 -8.18 -29.50 16.99
C ARG A 238 -7.72 -30.40 15.85
N PRO A 239 -8.51 -30.54 14.78
CA PRO A 239 -8.12 -31.29 13.59
C PRO A 239 -6.82 -30.77 12.98
N PRO A 240 -5.96 -31.63 12.40
CA PRO A 240 -4.68 -31.26 11.81
C PRO A 240 -4.78 -30.18 10.71
N ASP A 241 -5.85 -30.22 9.91
CA ASP A 241 -6.12 -29.22 8.86
C ASP A 241 -6.29 -27.80 9.44
N ARG A 242 -6.99 -27.64 10.56
CA ARG A 242 -7.12 -26.37 11.27
C ARG A 242 -5.78 -25.87 11.84
N ALA A 243 -4.92 -26.79 12.28
CA ALA A 243 -3.58 -26.44 12.70
C ALA A 243 -2.74 -25.88 11.55
N ASN A 244 -2.88 -26.44 10.34
CA ASN A 244 -2.20 -25.98 9.14
C ASN A 244 -2.71 -24.61 8.66
N VAL A 245 -4.00 -24.33 8.77
CA VAL A 245 -4.58 -23.02 8.41
C VAL A 245 -3.99 -21.87 9.23
N VAL A 246 -3.66 -22.11 10.52
CA VAL A 246 -3.07 -21.09 11.39
C VAL A 246 -1.62 -20.73 11.00
N LEU A 247 -0.95 -21.60 10.24
CA LEU A 247 0.42 -21.37 9.77
C LEU A 247 0.50 -20.60 8.44
N PHE A 248 -0.64 -20.36 7.81
CA PHE A 248 -0.77 -19.55 6.60
C PHE A 248 -1.01 -18.07 6.94
#